data_4f52fb53b8462699b37267984061757e
#
_entry.id   4f52fb53b8462699b37267984061757e
#
_cell.length_a   1.000
_cell.length_b   1.000
_cell.length_c   1.000
_cell.angle_alpha   90.00
_cell.angle_beta   90.00
_cell.angle_gamma   90.00
#
_symmetry.space_group_name_H-M   'P 1'
#
loop_
_entity.id
_entity.type
_entity.pdbx_description
1 polymer ?
#
loop_
_entity_poly.entity_id
_entity_poly.type
_entity_poly.pdbx_seq_one_letter_code
_entity_poly.pdbx_strand_id
1 'polypeptide(L)'
;MSNWKTTLSSDSILIPRRLENRDQDRLQSIYRLLQKTHIEGDLDLSNIPITDLGNLTSVGGDLDLSNILITDLGNLTSVGGWLDLRNTLITNLGNLTSVGGYLDLSNTLIKDLGNLTSVGRSLWLINTPITDLGNLTSVGGDLWLNNTPISKLSGEERDKILSRVKVRGGIYF
;
A
#
# COMPACT_ATOMS: atom_id res chain seq x y z
N MET A 1 -20.41 -16.28 22.19
CA MET A 1 -19.36 -15.36 22.64
C MET A 1 -18.01 -16.01 22.32
N SER A 2 -17.38 -15.59 21.24
CA SER A 2 -16.11 -16.15 20.77
C SER A 2 -14.96 -15.55 21.57
N ASN A 3 -14.31 -16.37 22.39
CA ASN A 3 -13.11 -15.97 23.14
C ASN A 3 -11.91 -15.90 22.19
N TRP A 4 -11.60 -14.70 21.72
CA TRP A 4 -10.34 -14.39 21.04
C TRP A 4 -9.24 -14.21 22.08
N LYS A 5 -8.54 -15.30 22.42
CA LYS A 5 -7.25 -15.17 23.12
C LYS A 5 -6.15 -15.06 22.09
N THR A 6 -5.63 -13.87 21.92
CA THR A 6 -4.44 -13.58 21.13
C THR A 6 -3.20 -13.85 21.95
N THR A 7 -2.23 -14.53 21.39
CA THR A 7 -0.89 -14.62 21.97
C THR A 7 -0.04 -13.56 21.29
N LEU A 8 0.35 -12.55 22.06
CA LEU A 8 1.41 -11.63 21.63
C LEU A 8 2.72 -12.42 21.64
N SER A 9 3.37 -12.63 20.49
CA SER A 9 4.81 -12.82 20.47
C SER A 9 5.47 -11.47 20.73
N SER A 10 6.69 -11.47 21.24
CA SER A 10 7.46 -10.24 21.55
C SER A 10 7.60 -9.24 20.39
N ASP A 11 7.09 -9.57 19.22
CA ASP A 11 7.31 -8.87 17.95
C ASP A 11 6.01 -8.40 17.25
N SER A 12 4.92 -8.19 17.99
CA SER A 12 3.75 -7.38 17.57
C SER A 12 2.77 -7.97 16.55
N ILE A 13 2.86 -9.24 16.11
CA ILE A 13 1.89 -9.82 15.18
C ILE A 13 0.84 -10.66 15.92
N LEU A 14 -0.45 -10.29 15.80
CA LEU A 14 -1.59 -10.98 16.37
C LEU A 14 -2.04 -12.14 15.48
N ILE A 15 -1.80 -13.38 15.90
CA ILE A 15 -2.28 -14.59 15.20
C ILE A 15 -3.54 -15.12 15.89
N PRO A 16 -4.71 -15.23 15.21
CA PRO A 16 -5.92 -15.82 15.78
C PRO A 16 -5.74 -17.30 16.12
N ARG A 17 -6.12 -17.73 17.32
CA ARG A 17 -5.94 -19.13 17.81
C ARG A 17 -6.86 -20.17 17.19
N ARG A 18 -7.82 -19.79 16.34
CA ARG A 18 -8.86 -20.71 15.84
C ARG A 18 -8.94 -20.70 14.31
N LEU A 19 -7.85 -21.12 13.69
CA LEU A 19 -7.82 -21.44 12.27
C LEU A 19 -7.64 -22.96 12.11
N GLU A 20 -8.17 -23.52 11.03
CA GLU A 20 -7.88 -24.91 10.67
C GLU A 20 -6.37 -25.10 10.49
N ASN A 21 -5.84 -26.32 10.72
CA ASN A 21 -4.39 -26.57 10.72
C ASN A 21 -3.66 -26.02 9.48
N ARG A 22 -4.29 -26.05 8.30
CA ARG A 22 -3.72 -25.49 7.06
C ARG A 22 -3.53 -23.98 7.11
N ASP A 23 -4.48 -23.27 7.72
CA ASP A 23 -4.42 -21.81 7.83
C ASP A 23 -3.38 -21.41 8.89
N GLN A 24 -3.20 -22.20 9.93
CA GLN A 24 -2.15 -21.99 10.92
C GLN A 24 -0.76 -22.18 10.32
N ASP A 25 -0.54 -23.23 9.53
CA ASP A 25 0.74 -23.48 8.85
C ASP A 25 1.07 -22.35 7.84
N ARG A 26 0.06 -21.88 7.10
CA ARG A 26 0.19 -20.75 6.17
C ARG A 26 0.58 -19.48 6.93
N LEU A 27 -0.11 -19.15 8.01
CA LEU A 27 0.21 -17.97 8.83
C LEU A 27 1.59 -18.05 9.46
N GLN A 28 2.02 -19.22 9.94
CA GLN A 28 3.37 -19.42 10.47
C GLN A 28 4.44 -19.20 9.39
N SER A 29 4.16 -19.64 8.16
CA SER A 29 5.06 -19.43 7.03
C SER A 29 5.16 -17.95 6.67
N ILE A 30 4.03 -17.24 6.64
CA ILE A 30 3.97 -15.79 6.42
C ILE A 30 4.72 -15.05 7.54
N TYR A 31 4.48 -15.42 8.81
CA TYR A 31 5.18 -14.83 9.94
C TYR A 31 6.71 -14.93 9.79
N ARG A 32 7.22 -16.10 9.36
CA ARG A 32 8.65 -16.27 9.09
C ARG A 32 9.15 -15.41 7.93
N LEU A 33 8.31 -15.19 6.90
CA LEU A 33 8.65 -14.30 5.78
C LEU A 33 8.73 -12.85 6.24
N LEU A 34 7.81 -12.40 7.09
CA LEU A 34 7.78 -11.03 7.61
C LEU A 34 8.91 -10.74 8.63
N GLN A 35 9.65 -11.75 9.11
CA GLN A 35 10.89 -11.54 9.86
C GLN A 35 12.08 -11.18 8.95
N LYS A 36 11.97 -11.38 7.64
CA LYS A 36 12.99 -10.94 6.69
C LYS A 36 12.86 -9.43 6.44
N THR A 37 13.98 -8.82 6.13
CA THR A 37 14.02 -7.42 5.70
C THR A 37 13.77 -7.26 4.20
N HIS A 38 14.04 -8.30 3.42
CA HIS A 38 13.89 -8.30 1.96
C HIS A 38 13.30 -9.62 1.45
N ILE A 39 12.40 -9.51 0.47
CA ILE A 39 11.86 -10.64 -0.32
C ILE A 39 12.17 -10.37 -1.79
N GLU A 40 12.86 -11.31 -2.46
CA GLU A 40 13.28 -11.13 -3.86
C GLU A 40 12.12 -11.23 -4.87
N GLY A 41 11.18 -12.14 -4.64
CA GLY A 41 10.03 -12.40 -5.52
C GLY A 41 8.76 -11.69 -5.08
N ASP A 42 7.63 -12.24 -5.53
CA ASP A 42 6.29 -11.76 -5.21
C ASP A 42 5.86 -12.20 -3.81
N LEU A 43 5.01 -11.38 -3.18
CA LEU A 43 4.42 -11.66 -1.88
C LEU A 43 2.92 -11.33 -1.90
N ASP A 44 2.08 -12.38 -1.84
CA ASP A 44 0.63 -12.25 -1.73
C ASP A 44 0.19 -12.44 -0.27
N LEU A 45 -0.27 -11.35 0.34
CA LEU A 45 -0.84 -11.28 1.69
C LEU A 45 -2.32 -10.84 1.66
N SER A 46 -2.94 -10.84 0.48
CA SER A 46 -4.34 -10.44 0.32
C SER A 46 -5.28 -11.35 1.13
N ASN A 47 -6.32 -10.74 1.68
CA ASN A 47 -7.34 -11.44 2.49
C ASN A 47 -6.80 -12.22 3.70
N ILE A 48 -5.57 -11.94 4.14
CA ILE A 48 -4.95 -12.58 5.32
C ILE A 48 -5.13 -11.65 6.52
N PRO A 49 -5.47 -12.17 7.71
CA PRO A 49 -5.71 -11.33 8.89
C PRO A 49 -4.41 -10.87 9.56
N ILE A 50 -3.56 -10.15 8.81
CA ILE A 50 -2.39 -9.45 9.32
C ILE A 50 -2.66 -7.95 9.41
N THR A 51 -1.97 -7.27 10.29
CA THR A 51 -2.11 -5.84 10.54
C THR A 51 -0.81 -5.07 10.39
N ASP A 52 0.32 -5.75 10.22
CA ASP A 52 1.65 -5.16 9.99
C ASP A 52 2.52 -6.04 9.10
N LEU A 53 3.60 -5.46 8.58
CA LEU A 53 4.58 -6.12 7.69
C LEU A 53 5.86 -6.56 8.42
N GLY A 54 5.90 -6.50 9.75
CA GLY A 54 7.06 -6.90 10.55
C GLY A 54 8.32 -6.11 10.20
N ASN A 55 9.39 -6.83 9.89
CA ASN A 55 10.69 -6.23 9.57
C ASN A 55 10.89 -5.90 8.09
N LEU A 56 9.87 -6.09 7.25
CA LEU A 56 9.99 -5.98 5.80
C LEU A 56 10.34 -4.53 5.37
N THR A 57 11.43 -4.38 4.65
CA THR A 57 11.89 -3.09 4.09
C THR A 57 11.74 -3.02 2.59
N SER A 58 11.75 -4.17 1.89
CA SER A 58 11.60 -4.19 0.43
C SER A 58 11.07 -5.52 -0.10
N VAL A 59 10.34 -5.44 -1.22
CA VAL A 59 9.89 -6.58 -2.03
C VAL A 59 10.38 -6.35 -3.46
N GLY A 60 11.10 -7.35 -4.02
CA GLY A 60 11.66 -7.24 -5.37
C GLY A 60 10.62 -7.43 -6.48
N GLY A 61 9.62 -8.27 -6.24
CA GLY A 61 8.48 -8.51 -7.13
C GLY A 61 7.23 -7.72 -6.75
N ASP A 62 6.06 -8.32 -6.99
CA ASP A 62 4.75 -7.77 -6.67
C ASP A 62 4.42 -7.97 -5.18
N LEU A 63 3.70 -7.02 -4.59
CA LEU A 63 3.18 -7.09 -3.23
C LEU A 63 1.67 -6.83 -3.23
N ASP A 64 0.88 -7.87 -2.92
CA ASP A 64 -0.57 -7.75 -2.77
C ASP A 64 -0.95 -7.70 -1.28
N LEU A 65 -1.48 -6.55 -0.86
CA LEU A 65 -2.00 -6.28 0.48
C LEU A 65 -3.50 -5.94 0.42
N SER A 66 -4.16 -6.25 -0.68
CA SER A 66 -5.57 -5.88 -0.86
C SER A 66 -6.49 -6.57 0.16
N ASN A 67 -7.53 -5.84 0.57
CA ASN A 67 -8.57 -6.32 1.48
C ASN A 67 -8.07 -6.79 2.87
N ILE A 68 -6.96 -6.23 3.36
CA ILE A 68 -6.47 -6.47 4.72
C ILE A 68 -6.63 -5.22 5.60
N LEU A 69 -6.55 -5.40 6.92
CA LEU A 69 -6.77 -4.31 7.89
C LEU A 69 -5.48 -3.56 8.24
N ILE A 70 -4.58 -3.39 7.27
CA ILE A 70 -3.34 -2.63 7.47
C ILE A 70 -3.62 -1.12 7.48
N THR A 71 -2.95 -0.39 8.37
CA THR A 71 -3.10 1.07 8.52
C THR A 71 -1.86 1.84 8.10
N ASP A 72 -0.70 1.20 8.06
CA ASP A 72 0.58 1.74 7.60
C ASP A 72 1.47 0.63 7.02
N LEU A 73 2.55 1.00 6.34
CA LEU A 73 3.49 0.07 5.70
C LEU A 73 4.75 -0.21 6.55
N GLY A 74 4.79 0.26 7.81
CA GLY A 74 5.93 0.04 8.71
C GLY A 74 7.25 0.55 8.13
N ASN A 75 8.21 -0.38 7.97
CA ASN A 75 9.55 -0.09 7.47
C ASN A 75 9.70 -0.21 5.95
N LEU A 76 8.63 -0.50 5.21
CA LEU A 76 8.70 -0.71 3.76
C LEU A 76 9.15 0.57 3.04
N THR A 77 10.21 0.46 2.25
CA THR A 77 10.79 1.58 1.50
C THR A 77 10.61 1.47 -0.01
N SER A 78 10.49 0.24 -0.53
CA SER A 78 10.36 0.01 -1.97
C SER A 78 9.67 -1.30 -2.32
N VAL A 79 8.96 -1.30 -3.45
CA VAL A 79 8.41 -2.47 -4.12
C VAL A 79 8.87 -2.43 -5.57
N GLY A 80 9.51 -3.50 -6.06
CA GLY A 80 10.06 -3.56 -7.42
C GLY A 80 8.98 -3.74 -8.49
N GLY A 81 7.95 -4.50 -8.18
CA GLY A 81 6.80 -4.76 -9.04
C GLY A 81 5.58 -3.91 -8.69
N TRP A 82 4.41 -4.51 -8.75
CA TRP A 82 3.12 -3.92 -8.39
C TRP A 82 2.92 -3.91 -6.88
N LEU A 83 2.32 -2.83 -6.36
CA LEU A 83 1.82 -2.73 -4.99
C LEU A 83 0.31 -2.51 -5.01
N ASP A 84 -0.45 -3.50 -4.51
CA ASP A 84 -1.90 -3.43 -4.35
C ASP A 84 -2.28 -3.17 -2.89
N LEU A 85 -2.89 -2.02 -2.64
CA LEU A 85 -3.38 -1.58 -1.33
C LEU A 85 -4.89 -1.33 -1.34
N ARG A 86 -5.60 -1.80 -2.36
CA ARG A 86 -7.04 -1.58 -2.49
C ARG A 86 -7.81 -2.07 -1.28
N ASN A 87 -8.80 -1.27 -0.88
CA ASN A 87 -9.71 -1.62 0.21
C ASN A 87 -8.98 -1.88 1.55
N THR A 88 -7.88 -1.18 1.80
CA THR A 88 -7.19 -1.18 3.09
C THR A 88 -7.52 0.07 3.90
N LEU A 89 -7.15 0.06 5.18
CA LEU A 89 -7.35 1.20 6.08
C LEU A 89 -6.14 2.15 6.10
N ILE A 90 -5.28 2.09 5.08
CA ILE A 90 -4.04 2.85 5.05
C ILE A 90 -4.33 4.36 5.01
N THR A 91 -3.63 5.11 5.85
CA THR A 91 -3.75 6.56 5.96
C THR A 91 -2.49 7.30 5.53
N ASN A 92 -1.34 6.62 5.50
CA ASN A 92 -0.05 7.12 5.03
C ASN A 92 0.81 5.97 4.48
N LEU A 93 1.77 6.29 3.63
CA LEU A 93 2.70 5.33 3.03
C LEU A 93 4.02 5.19 3.82
N GLY A 94 4.15 5.85 4.97
CA GLY A 94 5.33 5.75 5.83
C GLY A 94 6.64 6.09 5.13
N ASN A 95 7.54 5.10 5.07
CA ASN A 95 8.87 5.23 4.48
C ASN A 95 8.92 4.86 2.98
N LEU A 96 7.79 4.52 2.36
CA LEU A 96 7.77 4.11 0.95
C LEU A 96 8.21 5.26 0.05
N THR A 97 9.25 5.03 -0.74
CA THR A 97 9.82 6.03 -1.66
C THR A 97 9.57 5.71 -3.13
N SER A 98 9.43 4.43 -3.48
CA SER A 98 9.25 4.02 -4.86
C SER A 98 8.47 2.73 -5.04
N VAL A 99 7.71 2.67 -6.13
CA VAL A 99 7.06 1.46 -6.66
C VAL A 99 7.48 1.32 -8.11
N GLY A 100 8.14 0.21 -8.48
CA GLY A 100 8.65 0.01 -9.83
C GLY A 100 7.57 -0.32 -10.87
N GLY A 101 6.48 -0.93 -10.43
CA GLY A 101 5.30 -1.26 -11.23
C GLY A 101 4.13 -0.30 -11.03
N TYR A 102 2.94 -0.88 -10.94
CA TYR A 102 1.69 -0.19 -10.64
C TYR A 102 1.54 0.04 -9.13
N LEU A 103 0.83 1.12 -8.75
CA LEU A 103 0.39 1.35 -7.38
C LEU A 103 -1.12 1.57 -7.37
N ASP A 104 -1.85 0.69 -6.67
CA ASP A 104 -3.29 0.85 -6.49
C ASP A 104 -3.63 1.16 -5.03
N LEU A 105 -4.10 2.39 -4.81
CA LEU A 105 -4.57 2.93 -3.54
C LEU A 105 -6.09 3.15 -3.52
N SER A 106 -6.82 2.58 -4.48
CA SER A 106 -8.26 2.79 -4.61
C SER A 106 -9.01 2.35 -3.35
N ASN A 107 -9.98 3.14 -2.93
CA ASN A 107 -10.80 2.91 -1.73
C ASN A 107 -9.98 2.85 -0.43
N THR A 108 -8.91 3.62 -0.31
CA THR A 108 -8.12 3.79 0.92
C THR A 108 -8.42 5.13 1.60
N LEU A 109 -7.87 5.34 2.79
CA LEU A 109 -8.03 6.57 3.57
C LEU A 109 -6.87 7.55 3.40
N ILE A 110 -6.03 7.37 2.36
CA ILE A 110 -4.84 8.18 2.09
C ILE A 110 -5.20 9.63 1.76
N LYS A 111 -4.52 10.60 2.37
CA LYS A 111 -4.73 12.05 2.14
C LYS A 111 -3.60 12.72 1.39
N ASP A 112 -2.38 12.18 1.50
CA ASP A 112 -1.18 12.58 0.76
C ASP A 112 -0.28 11.36 0.54
N LEU A 113 0.66 11.45 -0.39
CA LEU A 113 1.58 10.36 -0.74
C LEU A 113 2.90 10.41 0.04
N GLY A 114 3.08 11.37 0.95
CA GLY A 114 4.24 11.48 1.84
C GLY A 114 5.58 11.46 1.11
N ASN A 115 6.40 10.43 1.40
CA ASN A 115 7.75 10.28 0.88
C ASN A 115 7.82 9.61 -0.50
N LEU A 116 6.70 9.17 -1.07
CA LEU A 116 6.69 8.53 -2.38
C LEU A 116 7.14 9.50 -3.46
N THR A 117 8.21 9.15 -4.19
CA THR A 117 8.78 9.98 -5.25
C THR A 117 8.45 9.51 -6.65
N SER A 118 8.25 8.19 -6.83
CA SER A 118 8.03 7.62 -8.16
C SER A 118 7.16 6.37 -8.16
N VAL A 119 6.35 6.26 -9.21
CA VAL A 119 5.60 5.07 -9.60
C VAL A 119 5.98 4.75 -11.06
N GLY A 120 6.51 3.55 -11.30
CA GLY A 120 7.06 3.20 -12.61
C GLY A 120 6.02 2.99 -13.71
N ARG A 121 4.76 2.67 -13.33
CA ARG A 121 3.62 2.52 -14.24
C ARG A 121 2.47 3.41 -13.76
N SER A 122 1.21 2.96 -13.86
CA SER A 122 0.05 3.78 -13.48
C SER A 122 -0.17 3.82 -11.96
N LEU A 123 -0.75 4.93 -11.49
CA LEU A 123 -1.14 5.19 -10.12
C LEU A 123 -2.66 5.37 -10.06
N TRP A 124 -3.34 4.52 -9.27
CA TRP A 124 -4.77 4.63 -9.00
C TRP A 124 -5.02 5.18 -7.60
N LEU A 125 -5.72 6.32 -7.55
CA LEU A 125 -6.15 7.01 -6.33
C LEU A 125 -7.68 7.13 -6.26
N ILE A 126 -8.39 6.23 -6.95
CA ILE A 126 -9.84 6.28 -7.11
C ILE A 126 -10.54 6.15 -5.75
N ASN A 127 -11.54 7.00 -5.49
CA ASN A 127 -12.31 7.01 -4.23
C ASN A 127 -11.43 7.20 -2.98
N THR A 128 -10.38 8.02 -3.05
CA THR A 128 -9.54 8.37 -1.90
C THR A 128 -9.79 9.80 -1.45
N PRO A 129 -9.56 10.14 -0.18
CA PRO A 129 -9.62 11.52 0.31
C PRO A 129 -8.33 12.32 0.01
N ILE A 130 -7.58 11.95 -1.04
CA ILE A 130 -6.30 12.59 -1.40
C ILE A 130 -6.47 14.07 -1.71
N THR A 131 -5.66 14.91 -1.08
CA THR A 131 -5.65 16.37 -1.26
C THR A 131 -4.31 16.90 -1.73
N ASP A 132 -3.22 16.12 -1.58
CA ASP A 132 -1.87 16.46 -2.04
C ASP A 132 -1.16 15.21 -2.55
N LEU A 133 -0.24 15.39 -3.49
CA LEU A 133 0.58 14.30 -4.04
C LEU A 133 1.95 14.19 -3.34
N GLY A 134 2.16 14.89 -2.23
CA GLY A 134 3.38 14.81 -1.42
C GLY A 134 4.64 15.11 -2.22
N ASN A 135 5.62 14.22 -2.12
CA ASN A 135 6.91 14.31 -2.81
C ASN A 135 6.91 13.60 -4.18
N LEU A 136 5.75 13.20 -4.71
CA LEU A 136 5.67 12.52 -6.01
C LEU A 136 6.18 13.43 -7.13
N THR A 137 7.15 12.94 -7.90
CA THR A 137 7.74 13.64 -9.04
C THR A 137 7.46 12.95 -10.37
N SER A 138 7.18 11.65 -10.37
CA SER A 138 6.95 10.92 -11.62
C SER A 138 5.96 9.76 -11.51
N VAL A 139 5.12 9.63 -12.55
CA VAL A 139 4.25 8.49 -12.82
C VAL A 139 4.55 8.03 -14.25
N GLY A 140 5.00 6.78 -14.40
CA GLY A 140 5.43 6.23 -15.69
C GLY A 140 4.30 5.81 -16.62
N GLY A 141 3.07 5.74 -16.13
CA GLY A 141 1.84 5.46 -16.85
C GLY A 141 0.77 6.52 -16.57
N ASP A 142 -0.46 6.07 -16.37
CA ASP A 142 -1.62 6.92 -16.12
C ASP A 142 -1.78 7.28 -14.64
N LEU A 143 -2.38 8.45 -14.38
CA LEU A 143 -2.77 8.91 -13.04
C LEU A 143 -4.30 9.00 -12.97
N TRP A 144 -4.91 8.18 -12.11
CA TRP A 144 -6.36 8.12 -11.92
C TRP A 144 -6.77 8.79 -10.61
N LEU A 145 -7.51 9.89 -10.71
CA LEU A 145 -7.95 10.75 -9.60
C LEU A 145 -9.48 10.80 -9.45
N ASN A 146 -10.21 9.86 -10.05
CA ASN A 146 -11.68 9.84 -10.03
C ASN A 146 -12.21 9.80 -8.59
N ASN A 147 -13.22 10.63 -8.31
CA ASN A 147 -13.85 10.75 -6.99
C ASN A 147 -12.90 11.14 -5.86
N THR A 148 -11.92 11.99 -6.15
CA THR A 148 -11.01 12.56 -5.14
C THR A 148 -11.33 14.03 -4.89
N PRO A 149 -10.88 14.63 -3.78
CA PRO A 149 -10.90 16.08 -3.61
C PRO A 149 -10.15 16.83 -4.73
N ILE A 150 -8.99 16.30 -5.20
CA ILE A 150 -8.21 16.91 -6.29
C ILE A 150 -9.04 17.01 -7.59
N SER A 151 -9.85 15.99 -7.91
CA SER A 151 -10.68 15.99 -9.12
C SER A 151 -11.76 17.09 -9.13
N LYS A 152 -12.12 17.60 -7.95
CA LYS A 152 -13.16 18.63 -7.76
C LYS A 152 -12.61 20.07 -7.73
N LEU A 153 -11.30 20.24 -7.73
CA LEU A 153 -10.65 21.54 -7.74
C LEU A 153 -10.89 22.27 -9.07
N SER A 154 -10.79 23.60 -9.07
CA SER A 154 -10.70 24.41 -10.30
C SER A 154 -9.48 24.02 -11.14
N GLY A 155 -9.47 24.34 -12.42
CA GLY A 155 -8.34 24.05 -13.31
C GLY A 155 -7.01 24.58 -12.76
N GLU A 156 -6.99 25.86 -12.34
CA GLU A 156 -5.78 26.50 -11.81
C GLU A 156 -5.23 25.84 -10.53
N GLU A 157 -6.10 25.51 -9.59
CA GLU A 157 -5.71 24.85 -8.34
C GLU A 157 -5.16 23.45 -8.60
N ARG A 158 -5.83 22.71 -9.49
CA ARG A 158 -5.44 21.37 -9.91
C ARG A 158 -4.09 21.38 -10.63
N ASP A 159 -3.90 22.30 -11.58
CA ASP A 159 -2.66 22.48 -12.33
C ASP A 159 -1.48 22.80 -11.42
N LYS A 160 -1.70 23.57 -10.36
CA LYS A 160 -0.67 23.85 -9.34
C LYS A 160 -0.20 22.58 -8.62
N ILE A 161 -1.10 21.64 -8.32
CA ILE A 161 -0.73 20.37 -7.71
C ILE A 161 -0.02 19.46 -8.73
N LEU A 162 -0.56 19.37 -9.95
CA LEU A 162 -0.10 18.43 -10.97
C LEU A 162 1.17 18.89 -11.68
N SER A 163 1.48 20.20 -11.74
CA SER A 163 2.66 20.72 -12.40
C SER A 163 3.99 20.20 -11.86
N ARG A 164 3.99 19.69 -10.63
CA ARG A 164 5.17 19.11 -9.96
C ARG A 164 5.42 17.64 -10.35
N VAL A 165 4.45 16.99 -10.98
CA VAL A 165 4.48 15.55 -11.28
C VAL A 165 4.55 15.32 -12.78
N LYS A 166 5.60 14.64 -13.23
CA LYS A 166 5.71 14.20 -14.62
C LYS A 166 4.89 12.93 -14.82
N VAL A 167 3.72 13.05 -15.42
CA VAL A 167 2.88 11.90 -15.82
C VAL A 167 3.15 11.59 -17.29
N ARG A 168 3.52 10.34 -17.63
CA ARG A 168 3.81 9.95 -19.02
C ARG A 168 2.55 9.54 -19.79
N GLY A 169 1.55 9.05 -19.09
CA GLY A 169 0.24 8.68 -19.64
C GLY A 169 -0.79 9.78 -19.51
N GLY A 170 -2.07 9.39 -19.42
CA GLY A 170 -3.20 10.28 -19.19
C GLY A 170 -3.40 10.61 -17.71
N ILE A 171 -4.11 11.72 -17.44
CA ILE A 171 -4.62 12.08 -16.11
C ILE A 171 -6.14 12.05 -16.19
N TYR A 172 -6.78 11.25 -15.33
CA TYR A 172 -8.22 10.98 -15.33
C TYR A 172 -8.84 11.45 -14.02
N PHE A 173 -10.00 12.15 -14.13
CA PHE A 173 -10.70 12.80 -13.02
C PHE A 173 -12.10 12.27 -12.80
#